data_dbb12027c56b3289228d133e538101bf
#
_entry.id   dbb12027c56b3289228d133e538101bf
#
_cell.length_a   1.000
_cell.length_b   1.000
_cell.length_c   1.000
_cell.angle_alpha   90.00
_cell.angle_beta   90.00
_cell.angle_gamma   90.00
#
_symmetry.space_group_name_H-M   'P 1'
#
loop_
_entity.id
_entity.type
_entity.pdbx_description
1 polymer ?
#
loop_
_entity_poly.entity_id
_entity_poly.type
_entity_poly.pdbx_seq_one_letter_code
_entity_poly.pdbx_strand_id
1 'polypeptide(L)'
;MTFPSRPIKLIVGSPAGGFTDIVMRVSAIEADKKLGQSVVVENRPGAAGVTSFLAIKSAPPDGYTIGAVNTAVWRQPVLEDVSYDPIKDFTYIINIVDNVFAVVMLADSPFKTWADLLTWGRANQDRVSYASPPGLGQSAHLFMEEVAAKEKVNWQAVPFKGSAESVTALLGGA
;
A
#
# COMPACT_ATOMS: atom_id res chain seq x y z
N MET A 1 -0.34 -27.97 -24.72
CA MET A 1 -1.38 -27.36 -23.87
C MET A 1 -1.26 -25.84 -24.00
N THR A 2 -2.35 -25.16 -24.24
CA THR A 2 -2.35 -23.68 -24.32
C THR A 2 -2.31 -23.11 -22.90
N PHE A 3 -1.45 -22.10 -22.64
CA PHE A 3 -1.43 -21.36 -21.40
C PHE A 3 -2.48 -20.23 -21.46
N PRO A 4 -3.24 -19.99 -20.37
CA PRO A 4 -3.35 -20.77 -19.14
C PRO A 4 -4.33 -21.95 -19.30
N SER A 5 -4.04 -23.12 -18.70
CA SER A 5 -4.90 -24.31 -18.69
C SER A 5 -5.58 -24.56 -17.33
N ARG A 6 -5.31 -23.72 -16.33
CA ARG A 6 -5.86 -23.77 -14.97
C ARG A 6 -5.91 -22.36 -14.37
N PRO A 7 -6.63 -22.13 -13.27
CA PRO A 7 -6.69 -20.83 -12.62
C PRO A 7 -5.30 -20.27 -12.25
N ILE A 8 -5.16 -18.94 -12.39
CA ILE A 8 -3.99 -18.18 -11.99
C ILE A 8 -4.24 -17.60 -10.61
N LYS A 9 -3.28 -17.70 -9.69
CA LYS A 9 -3.32 -17.07 -8.39
C LYS A 9 -2.69 -15.69 -8.47
N LEU A 10 -3.39 -14.65 -7.99
CA LEU A 10 -2.89 -13.28 -7.86
C LEU A 10 -2.73 -12.93 -6.38
N ILE A 11 -1.49 -12.95 -5.88
CA ILE A 11 -1.16 -12.62 -4.49
C ILE A 11 -1.13 -11.09 -4.32
N VAL A 12 -1.82 -10.60 -3.29
CA VAL A 12 -1.94 -9.17 -2.97
C VAL A 12 -1.52 -8.93 -1.52
N GLY A 13 -0.52 -8.07 -1.29
CA GLY A 13 0.04 -7.79 0.03
C GLY A 13 -0.76 -6.83 0.90
N SER A 14 -1.94 -6.37 0.45
CA SER A 14 -2.83 -5.52 1.22
C SER A 14 -4.00 -6.31 1.81
N PRO A 15 -4.62 -5.81 2.91
CA PRO A 15 -5.89 -6.34 3.39
C PRO A 15 -6.98 -6.22 2.33
N ALA A 16 -7.97 -7.12 2.40
CA ALA A 16 -9.16 -7.06 1.56
C ALA A 16 -9.90 -5.72 1.76
N GLY A 17 -10.45 -5.17 0.67
CA GLY A 17 -11.12 -3.87 0.65
C GLY A 17 -10.20 -2.65 0.63
N GLY A 18 -8.88 -2.83 0.70
CA GLY A 18 -7.92 -1.76 0.49
C GLY A 18 -7.77 -1.38 -0.99
N PHE A 19 -7.17 -0.21 -1.26
CA PHE A 19 -7.00 0.31 -2.63
C PHE A 19 -6.39 -0.73 -3.58
N THR A 20 -5.25 -1.32 -3.22
CA THR A 20 -4.57 -2.33 -4.05
C THR A 20 -5.46 -3.56 -4.29
N ASP A 21 -6.19 -4.02 -3.27
CA ASP A 21 -7.09 -5.17 -3.39
C ASP A 21 -8.20 -4.90 -4.41
N ILE A 22 -8.85 -3.73 -4.32
CA ILE A 22 -9.92 -3.33 -5.24
C ILE A 22 -9.40 -3.28 -6.68
N VAL A 23 -8.26 -2.61 -6.90
CA VAL A 23 -7.65 -2.51 -8.24
C VAL A 23 -7.32 -3.89 -8.79
N MET A 24 -6.71 -4.77 -7.98
CA MET A 24 -6.34 -6.10 -8.42
C MET A 24 -7.56 -7.00 -8.70
N ARG A 25 -8.65 -6.86 -7.96
CA ARG A 25 -9.90 -7.59 -8.26
C ARG A 25 -10.54 -7.14 -9.57
N VAL A 26 -10.58 -5.84 -9.83
CA VAL A 26 -11.06 -5.32 -11.12
C VAL A 26 -10.18 -5.82 -12.27
N SER A 27 -8.87 -5.79 -12.11
CA SER A 27 -7.92 -6.31 -13.10
C SER A 27 -8.08 -7.82 -13.32
N ALA A 28 -8.32 -8.59 -12.25
CA ALA A 28 -8.56 -10.03 -12.33
C ALA A 28 -9.84 -10.35 -13.13
N ILE A 29 -10.94 -9.62 -12.90
CA ILE A 29 -12.19 -9.79 -13.65
C ILE A 29 -11.99 -9.56 -15.16
N GLU A 30 -11.23 -8.54 -15.52
CA GLU A 30 -10.95 -8.28 -16.94
C GLU A 30 -9.98 -9.31 -17.55
N ALA A 31 -9.03 -9.79 -16.76
CA ALA A 31 -8.13 -10.86 -17.18
C ALA A 31 -8.86 -12.20 -17.40
N ASP A 32 -9.80 -12.57 -16.52
CA ASP A 32 -10.64 -13.77 -16.66
C ASP A 32 -11.30 -13.82 -18.04
N LYS A 33 -11.90 -12.70 -18.45
CA LYS A 33 -12.62 -12.59 -19.74
C LYS A 33 -11.70 -12.83 -20.94
N LYS A 34 -10.44 -12.39 -20.82
CA LYS A 34 -9.48 -12.51 -21.94
C LYS A 34 -8.74 -13.84 -21.96
N LEU A 35 -8.44 -14.39 -20.79
CA LEU A 35 -7.64 -15.60 -20.64
C LEU A 35 -8.50 -16.89 -20.71
N GLY A 36 -9.81 -16.78 -20.48
CA GLY A 36 -10.70 -17.94 -20.40
C GLY A 36 -10.40 -18.84 -19.19
N GLN A 37 -9.69 -18.32 -18.20
CA GLN A 37 -9.35 -18.98 -16.95
C GLN A 37 -9.45 -17.98 -15.81
N SER A 38 -9.89 -18.44 -14.63
CA SER A 38 -10.04 -17.57 -13.46
C SER A 38 -8.71 -17.06 -12.94
N VAL A 39 -8.67 -15.76 -12.61
CA VAL A 39 -7.59 -15.13 -11.82
C VAL A 39 -8.07 -14.90 -10.41
N VAL A 40 -7.58 -15.72 -9.47
CA VAL A 40 -8.06 -15.75 -8.09
C VAL A 40 -7.20 -14.85 -7.22
N VAL A 41 -7.80 -13.78 -6.67
CA VAL A 41 -7.10 -12.86 -5.77
C VAL A 41 -7.00 -13.47 -4.38
N GLU A 42 -5.76 -13.54 -3.85
CA GLU A 42 -5.44 -14.04 -2.51
C GLU A 42 -4.71 -12.93 -1.71
N ASN A 43 -5.34 -12.43 -0.65
CA ASN A 43 -4.74 -11.43 0.21
C ASN A 43 -3.77 -12.06 1.21
N ARG A 44 -2.52 -11.60 1.23
CA ARG A 44 -1.47 -11.99 2.19
C ARG A 44 -0.82 -10.74 2.80
N PRO A 45 -1.52 -9.99 3.63
CA PRO A 45 -0.97 -8.82 4.30
C PRO A 45 0.05 -9.23 5.37
N GLY A 46 0.91 -8.29 5.74
CA GLY A 46 1.84 -8.45 6.86
C GLY A 46 3.26 -7.98 6.54
N ALA A 47 4.01 -7.62 7.59
CA ALA A 47 5.39 -7.17 7.52
C ALA A 47 5.65 -6.17 6.38
N ALA A 48 4.84 -5.12 6.30
CA ALA A 48 4.91 -4.10 5.24
C ALA A 48 4.88 -4.64 3.78
N GLY A 49 4.30 -5.84 3.56
CA GLY A 49 4.24 -6.51 2.26
C GLY A 49 5.22 -7.67 2.10
N VAL A 50 6.22 -7.82 2.98
CA VAL A 50 7.22 -8.90 2.90
C VAL A 50 6.58 -10.28 2.84
N THR A 51 5.50 -10.51 3.61
CA THR A 51 4.75 -11.78 3.58
C THR A 51 4.28 -12.16 2.17
N SER A 52 3.76 -11.20 1.42
CA SER A 52 3.32 -11.44 0.03
C SER A 52 4.50 -11.66 -0.92
N PHE A 53 5.58 -10.89 -0.76
CA PHE A 53 6.78 -11.02 -1.60
C PHE A 53 7.42 -12.40 -1.43
N LEU A 54 7.53 -12.90 -0.21
CA LEU A 54 8.04 -14.25 0.06
C LEU A 54 7.14 -15.34 -0.51
N ALA A 55 5.83 -15.14 -0.47
CA ALA A 55 4.88 -16.08 -1.05
C ALA A 55 4.99 -16.15 -2.58
N ILE A 56 5.23 -15.01 -3.25
CA ILE A 56 5.50 -14.95 -4.69
C ILE A 56 6.83 -15.63 -5.02
N LYS A 57 7.91 -15.28 -4.28
CA LYS A 57 9.24 -15.88 -4.45
C LYS A 57 9.23 -17.40 -4.34
N SER A 58 8.45 -17.94 -3.39
CA SER A 58 8.39 -19.38 -3.12
C SER A 58 7.54 -20.16 -4.13
N ALA A 59 6.81 -19.47 -5.00
CA ALA A 59 5.97 -20.13 -5.99
C ALA A 59 6.79 -20.60 -7.21
N PRO A 60 6.35 -21.67 -7.91
CA PRO A 60 6.96 -22.05 -9.17
C PRO A 60 6.88 -20.91 -10.20
N PRO A 61 7.96 -20.66 -10.98
CA PRO A 61 7.97 -19.60 -11.99
C PRO A 61 7.29 -20.03 -13.30
N ASP A 62 6.10 -20.59 -13.19
CA ASP A 62 5.33 -21.19 -14.30
C ASP A 62 4.19 -20.27 -14.81
N GLY A 63 4.09 -19.06 -14.28
CA GLY A 63 3.08 -18.07 -14.62
C GLY A 63 1.72 -18.27 -13.94
N TYR A 64 1.52 -19.33 -13.14
CA TYR A 64 0.26 -19.56 -12.44
C TYR A 64 0.18 -18.92 -11.06
N THR A 65 1.29 -18.35 -10.59
CA THR A 65 1.30 -17.48 -9.41
C THR A 65 1.95 -16.17 -9.78
N ILE A 66 1.17 -15.11 -9.75
CA ILE A 66 1.62 -13.73 -9.97
C ILE A 66 1.33 -12.91 -8.72
N GLY A 67 1.90 -11.74 -8.60
CA GLY A 67 1.72 -10.90 -7.44
C GLY A 67 1.65 -9.42 -7.74
N ALA A 68 0.84 -8.71 -6.98
CA ALA A 68 0.86 -7.27 -6.94
C ALA A 68 1.88 -6.81 -5.89
N VAL A 69 2.94 -6.17 -6.34
CA VAL A 69 3.98 -5.60 -5.48
C VAL A 69 3.88 -4.08 -5.49
N ASN A 70 4.25 -3.46 -4.40
CA ASN A 70 4.37 -2.01 -4.28
C ASN A 70 5.83 -1.62 -4.03
N THR A 71 6.10 -0.34 -3.89
CA THR A 71 7.47 0.19 -3.68
C THR A 71 8.17 -0.37 -2.44
N ALA A 72 7.45 -0.97 -1.49
CA ALA A 72 8.06 -1.61 -0.33
C ALA A 72 8.97 -2.80 -0.71
N VAL A 73 8.72 -3.46 -1.84
CA VAL A 73 9.58 -4.57 -2.33
C VAL A 73 11.04 -4.12 -2.49
N TRP A 74 11.25 -2.87 -2.92
CA TRP A 74 12.57 -2.28 -3.11
C TRP A 74 13.15 -1.65 -1.83
N ARG A 75 12.26 -1.12 -0.99
CA ARG A 75 12.67 -0.38 0.19
C ARG A 75 12.99 -1.27 1.39
N GLN A 76 12.23 -2.35 1.62
CA GLN A 76 12.44 -3.21 2.77
C GLN A 76 13.86 -3.78 2.87
N PRO A 77 14.51 -4.22 1.78
CA PRO A 77 15.91 -4.68 1.83
C PRO A 77 16.93 -3.61 2.27
N VAL A 78 16.54 -2.32 2.22
CA VAL A 78 17.39 -1.21 2.69
C VAL A 78 17.18 -0.93 4.18
N LEU A 79 15.99 -1.23 4.69
CA LEU A 79 15.59 -0.94 6.08
C LEU A 79 15.83 -2.12 7.02
N GLU A 80 15.70 -3.33 6.52
CA GLU A 80 15.68 -4.56 7.30
C GLU A 80 16.39 -5.69 6.54
N ASP A 81 16.85 -6.69 7.28
CA ASP A 81 17.33 -7.92 6.68
C ASP A 81 16.13 -8.76 6.21
N VAL A 82 16.00 -8.89 4.89
CA VAL A 82 14.92 -9.66 4.24
C VAL A 82 15.50 -10.82 3.43
N SER A 83 14.75 -11.91 3.36
CA SER A 83 15.18 -13.13 2.65
C SER A 83 14.80 -13.14 1.16
N TYR A 84 14.77 -11.97 0.51
CA TYR A 84 14.59 -11.87 -0.94
C TYR A 84 15.46 -10.75 -1.54
N ASP A 85 15.77 -10.91 -2.83
CA ASP A 85 16.44 -9.89 -3.65
C ASP A 85 15.42 -9.33 -4.66
N PRO A 86 15.08 -8.04 -4.58
CA PRO A 86 14.05 -7.47 -5.44
C PRO A 86 14.41 -7.49 -6.94
N ILE A 87 15.68 -7.63 -7.28
CA ILE A 87 16.14 -7.65 -8.67
C ILE A 87 16.18 -9.08 -9.21
N LYS A 88 16.66 -10.04 -8.40
CA LYS A 88 16.92 -11.40 -8.85
C LYS A 88 15.76 -12.36 -8.69
N ASP A 89 14.92 -12.14 -7.66
CA ASP A 89 13.88 -13.10 -7.28
C ASP A 89 12.54 -12.86 -7.97
N PHE A 90 12.38 -11.73 -8.69
CA PHE A 90 11.12 -11.37 -9.34
C PHE A 90 11.30 -10.98 -10.81
N THR A 91 10.32 -11.36 -11.63
CA THR A 91 10.17 -10.84 -12.99
C THR A 91 9.03 -9.82 -12.99
N TYR A 92 9.36 -8.55 -13.23
CA TYR A 92 8.37 -7.47 -13.32
C TYR A 92 7.73 -7.45 -14.69
N ILE A 93 6.39 -7.47 -14.73
CA ILE A 93 5.63 -7.60 -15.99
C ILE A 93 5.15 -6.22 -16.43
N ILE A 94 4.48 -5.47 -15.55
CA ILE A 94 3.85 -4.19 -15.87
C ILE A 94 3.62 -3.35 -14.61
N ASN A 95 3.66 -2.03 -14.76
CA ASN A 95 3.08 -1.10 -13.79
C ASN A 95 1.59 -0.92 -14.11
N ILE A 96 0.71 -1.28 -13.17
CA ILE A 96 -0.75 -1.24 -13.38
C ILE A 96 -1.34 0.09 -12.90
N VAL A 97 -0.77 0.69 -11.85
CA VAL A 97 -1.32 1.89 -11.22
C VAL A 97 -0.25 2.68 -10.48
N ASP A 98 -0.35 4.00 -10.58
CA ASP A 98 0.39 4.92 -9.74
C ASP A 98 -0.47 5.38 -8.56
N ASN A 99 0.12 5.43 -7.37
CA ASN A 99 -0.57 5.90 -6.18
C ASN A 99 -0.46 7.43 -6.06
N VAL A 100 -1.60 8.09 -6.03
CA VAL A 100 -1.69 9.50 -5.66
C VAL A 100 -2.19 9.57 -4.22
N PHE A 101 -1.43 10.24 -3.37
CA PHE A 101 -1.80 10.45 -1.96
C PHE A 101 -2.45 11.82 -1.79
N ALA A 102 -3.46 11.88 -0.93
CA ALA A 102 -4.08 13.12 -0.50
C ALA A 102 -4.16 13.17 1.03
N VAL A 103 -3.93 14.33 1.61
CA VAL A 103 -4.25 14.58 3.01
C VAL A 103 -5.72 14.97 3.08
N VAL A 104 -6.47 14.27 3.90
CA VAL A 104 -7.90 14.50 4.10
C VAL A 104 -8.20 14.75 5.57
N MET A 105 -9.21 15.57 5.84
CA MET A 105 -9.71 15.86 7.17
C MET A 105 -11.24 15.79 7.16
N LEU A 106 -11.86 15.70 8.33
CA LEU A 106 -13.32 15.81 8.43
C LEU A 106 -13.81 17.17 7.91
N ALA A 107 -15.00 17.22 7.34
CA ALA A 107 -15.56 18.44 6.77
C ALA A 107 -15.81 19.54 7.80
N ASP A 108 -16.05 19.15 9.05
CA ASP A 108 -16.25 20.03 10.21
C ASP A 108 -14.94 20.42 10.91
N SER A 109 -13.78 19.94 10.42
CA SER A 109 -12.47 20.34 10.93
C SER A 109 -12.33 21.87 10.95
N PRO A 110 -11.70 22.45 11.98
CA PRO A 110 -11.42 23.88 12.04
C PRO A 110 -10.44 24.35 10.96
N PHE A 111 -9.64 23.42 10.41
CA PHE A 111 -8.68 23.72 9.34
C PHE A 111 -9.37 23.56 7.98
N LYS A 112 -9.42 24.62 7.20
CA LYS A 112 -10.07 24.61 5.87
C LYS A 112 -9.06 24.56 4.74
N THR A 113 -7.80 24.87 5.01
CA THR A 113 -6.71 24.84 4.06
C THR A 113 -5.49 24.14 4.64
N TRP A 114 -4.59 23.70 3.77
CA TRP A 114 -3.29 23.19 4.15
C TRP A 114 -2.47 24.20 4.98
N ALA A 115 -2.55 25.49 4.60
CA ALA A 115 -1.86 26.55 5.31
C ALA A 115 -2.36 26.73 6.75
N ASP A 116 -3.66 26.56 6.99
CA ASP A 116 -4.24 26.63 8.33
C ASP A 116 -3.66 25.53 9.23
N LEU A 117 -3.61 24.28 8.70
CA LEU A 117 -3.06 23.15 9.42
C LEU A 117 -1.57 23.35 9.74
N LEU A 118 -0.77 23.81 8.78
CA LEU A 118 0.65 24.09 8.99
C LEU A 118 0.87 25.19 10.03
N THR A 119 0.09 26.27 9.94
CA THR A 119 0.21 27.40 10.87
C THR A 119 -0.09 26.96 12.30
N TRP A 120 -1.15 26.19 12.46
CA TRP A 120 -1.55 25.64 13.78
C TRP A 120 -0.51 24.63 14.28
N GLY A 121 -0.05 23.73 13.41
CA GLY A 121 0.93 22.70 13.74
C GLY A 121 2.28 23.27 14.17
N ARG A 122 2.75 24.37 13.56
CA ARG A 122 3.96 25.06 14.01
C ARG A 122 3.83 25.67 15.40
N ALA A 123 2.65 26.17 15.75
CA ALA A 123 2.37 26.73 17.06
C ALA A 123 2.07 25.65 18.12
N ASN A 124 1.72 24.44 17.69
CA ASN A 124 1.27 23.35 18.55
C ASN A 124 1.99 22.05 18.18
N GLN A 125 3.32 22.03 18.39
CA GLN A 125 4.14 20.86 18.08
C GLN A 125 3.62 19.60 18.79
N ASP A 126 3.73 18.45 18.14
CA ASP A 126 3.26 17.14 18.61
C ASP A 126 1.73 17.03 18.86
N ARG A 127 0.95 18.02 18.45
CA ARG A 127 -0.51 18.02 18.62
C ARG A 127 -1.29 17.56 17.39
N VAL A 128 -0.62 17.45 16.24
CA VAL A 128 -1.20 16.90 15.01
C VAL A 128 -0.82 15.43 14.92
N SER A 129 -1.81 14.56 14.86
CA SER A 129 -1.63 13.17 14.47
C SER A 129 -2.17 12.93 13.06
N TYR A 130 -1.54 12.02 12.33
CA TYR A 130 -2.03 11.60 11.03
C TYR A 130 -2.01 10.09 10.88
N ALA A 131 -3.03 9.55 10.21
CA ALA A 131 -3.07 8.12 9.91
C ALA A 131 -2.06 7.79 8.80
N SER A 132 -1.22 6.80 9.02
CA SER A 132 -0.25 6.29 8.07
C SER A 132 -0.56 4.86 7.64
N PRO A 133 -1.44 4.65 6.63
CA PRO A 133 -1.65 3.34 6.02
C PRO A 133 -0.64 3.08 4.88
N PRO A 134 -0.16 1.86 4.68
CA PRO A 134 -0.31 0.67 5.51
C PRO A 134 0.81 0.50 6.56
N GLY A 135 1.06 1.49 7.37
CA GLY A 135 2.06 1.48 8.45
C GLY A 135 3.22 2.44 8.23
N LEU A 136 4.15 2.44 9.18
CA LEU A 136 5.33 3.30 9.16
C LEU A 136 6.33 2.84 8.10
N GLY A 137 7.19 3.76 7.65
CA GLY A 137 8.19 3.51 6.62
C GLY A 137 7.62 3.34 5.20
N GLN A 138 6.32 3.45 4.98
CA GLN A 138 5.68 3.41 3.67
C GLN A 138 5.68 4.78 2.98
N SER A 139 5.36 4.82 1.69
CA SER A 139 5.49 6.05 0.89
C SER A 139 4.72 7.24 1.46
N ALA A 140 3.50 7.03 1.95
CA ALA A 140 2.71 8.10 2.58
C ALA A 140 3.38 8.62 3.87
N HIS A 141 3.89 7.72 4.72
CA HIS A 141 4.63 8.11 5.91
C HIS A 141 5.88 8.93 5.57
N LEU A 142 6.74 8.42 4.67
CA LEU A 142 7.98 9.11 4.30
C LEU A 142 7.72 10.48 3.68
N PHE A 143 6.66 10.61 2.88
CA PHE A 143 6.25 11.90 2.33
C PHE A 143 5.85 12.87 3.44
N MET A 144 5.06 12.44 4.42
CA MET A 144 4.65 13.29 5.54
C MET A 144 5.84 13.68 6.43
N GLU A 145 6.81 12.79 6.63
CA GLU A 145 8.06 13.12 7.34
C GLU A 145 8.89 14.16 6.58
N GLU A 146 8.99 14.05 5.26
CA GLU A 146 9.68 15.06 4.44
C GLU A 146 8.97 16.42 4.52
N VAL A 147 7.65 16.44 4.46
CA VAL A 147 6.85 17.65 4.64
C VAL A 147 7.05 18.23 6.03
N ALA A 148 7.01 17.41 7.08
CA ALA A 148 7.21 17.83 8.45
C ALA A 148 8.57 18.52 8.63
N ALA A 149 9.62 17.93 8.08
CA ALA A 149 10.97 18.49 8.12
C ALA A 149 11.08 19.84 7.38
N LYS A 150 10.52 19.93 6.17
CA LYS A 150 10.52 21.17 5.36
C LYS A 150 9.72 22.29 6.01
N GLU A 151 8.55 21.95 6.52
CA GLU A 151 7.61 22.92 7.11
C GLU A 151 7.88 23.20 8.59
N LYS A 152 8.87 22.53 9.19
CA LYS A 152 9.24 22.66 10.61
C LYS A 152 8.05 22.43 11.56
N VAL A 153 7.32 21.37 11.30
CA VAL A 153 6.24 20.88 12.15
C VAL A 153 6.60 19.50 12.70
N ASN A 154 6.13 19.20 13.90
CA ASN A 154 6.32 17.89 14.50
C ASN A 154 4.94 17.20 14.59
N TRP A 155 4.79 16.11 13.84
CA TRP A 155 3.53 15.38 13.71
C TRP A 155 3.69 13.95 14.18
N GLN A 156 2.61 13.38 14.69
CA GLN A 156 2.63 12.01 15.16
C GLN A 156 1.99 11.08 14.12
N ALA A 157 2.79 10.18 13.58
CA ALA A 157 2.29 9.15 12.68
C ALA A 157 1.60 8.04 13.47
N VAL A 158 0.34 7.77 13.16
CA VAL A 158 -0.43 6.66 13.72
C VAL A 158 -0.54 5.56 12.67
N PRO A 159 0.08 4.39 12.89
CA PRO A 159 0.08 3.32 11.89
C PRO A 159 -1.28 2.62 11.82
N PHE A 160 -1.74 2.35 10.60
CA PHE A 160 -2.92 1.54 10.29
C PHE A 160 -2.56 0.43 9.33
N LYS A 161 -3.29 -0.69 9.34
CA LYS A 161 -3.04 -1.82 8.44
C LYS A 161 -3.41 -1.54 6.99
N GLY A 162 -4.30 -0.58 6.75
CA GLY A 162 -4.73 -0.19 5.40
C GLY A 162 -5.63 1.03 5.40
N SER A 163 -5.91 1.55 4.20
CA SER A 163 -6.71 2.77 4.01
C SER A 163 -8.14 2.66 4.55
N ALA A 164 -8.78 1.49 4.44
CA ALA A 164 -10.13 1.31 4.94
C ALA A 164 -10.22 1.51 6.46
N GLU A 165 -9.25 0.95 7.20
CA GLU A 165 -9.18 1.10 8.66
C GLU A 165 -8.92 2.57 9.04
N SER A 166 -7.99 3.25 8.37
CA SER A 166 -7.68 4.66 8.66
C SER A 166 -8.85 5.60 8.36
N VAL A 167 -9.60 5.36 7.29
CA VAL A 167 -10.81 6.13 6.97
C VAL A 167 -11.89 5.90 8.03
N THR A 168 -12.08 4.67 8.47
CA THR A 168 -13.05 4.35 9.53
C THR A 168 -12.68 5.06 10.84
N ALA A 169 -11.41 5.06 11.24
CA ALA A 169 -10.93 5.76 12.42
C ALA A 169 -11.15 7.29 12.30
N LEU A 170 -10.81 7.87 11.15
CA LEU A 170 -11.04 9.30 10.90
C LEU A 170 -12.53 9.68 11.04
N LEU A 171 -13.43 8.90 10.45
CA LEU A 171 -14.88 9.13 10.52
C LEU A 171 -15.43 8.93 11.94
N GLY A 172 -14.77 8.11 12.75
CA GLY A 172 -15.08 7.88 14.16
C GLY A 172 -14.57 8.98 15.10
N GLY A 173 -13.83 9.96 14.59
CA GLY A 173 -13.28 11.06 15.39
C GLY A 173 -12.01 10.70 16.17
N ALA A 174 -11.28 9.69 15.72
CA ALA A 174 -10.01 9.26 16.32
C ALA A 174 -8.85 10.18 15.91
#